data_fe63afb135dddbfe8e4686621e6d0e97
#
_entry.id   fe63afb135dddbfe8e4686621e6d0e97
#
_cell.length_a   1.000
_cell.length_b   1.000
_cell.length_c   1.000
_cell.angle_alpha   90.00
_cell.angle_beta   90.00
_cell.angle_gamma   90.00
#
_symmetry.space_group_name_H-M   'P 1'
#
loop_
_entity.id
_entity.type
_entity.pdbx_description
1 polymer ?
#
loop_
_entity_poly.entity_id
_entity_poly.type
_entity_poly.pdbx_seq_one_letter_code
_entity_poly.pdbx_strand_id
1 'polypeptide(L)'
;MLTKDVKEAVACDEEAQIERVKDFLCSYRMCAQMLQLRRYERKKRVLSEEYEWETDLLGGGEAYWRARMLEVRSLIESMRNGREKLMLYYHYIRGESIEHAADLLGFSRRTGYRVHSRALFAVSFLYERRRKNRE
;
A
#
# COMPACT_ATOMS: atom_id res chain seq x y z
N MET A 1 -23.61 28.27 -3.68
CA MET A 1 -22.60 28.32 -2.62
C MET A 1 -22.80 27.16 -1.67
N LEU A 2 -21.76 26.35 -1.45
CA LEU A 2 -21.83 25.25 -0.49
C LEU A 2 -21.84 25.80 0.93
N THR A 3 -22.74 25.28 1.75
CA THR A 3 -22.78 25.64 3.17
C THR A 3 -21.55 25.09 3.90
N LYS A 4 -21.22 25.69 5.04
CA LYS A 4 -20.09 25.23 5.87
C LYS A 4 -20.20 23.74 6.20
N ASP A 5 -21.38 23.26 6.52
CA ASP A 5 -21.65 21.86 6.86
C ASP A 5 -21.37 20.92 5.68
N VAL A 6 -21.70 21.31 4.46
CA VAL A 6 -21.43 20.53 3.25
C VAL A 6 -19.92 20.47 2.98
N LYS A 7 -19.21 21.59 3.15
CA LYS A 7 -17.76 21.64 3.00
C LYS A 7 -17.05 20.74 4.01
N GLU A 8 -17.49 20.74 5.26
CA GLU A 8 -16.94 19.88 6.30
C GLU A 8 -17.22 18.40 6.00
N ALA A 9 -18.42 18.07 5.50
CA ALA A 9 -18.76 16.70 5.12
C ALA A 9 -17.89 16.20 3.95
N VAL A 10 -17.67 17.05 2.93
CA VAL A 10 -16.80 16.72 1.79
C VAL A 10 -15.36 16.51 2.24
N ALA A 11 -14.85 17.36 3.13
CA ALA A 11 -13.50 17.24 3.67
C ALA A 11 -13.33 15.95 4.49
N CYS A 12 -14.34 15.58 5.30
CA CYS A 12 -14.34 14.31 6.03
C CYS A 12 -14.32 13.11 5.09
N ASP A 13 -15.06 13.16 3.98
CA ASP A 13 -15.06 12.08 2.98
C ASP A 13 -13.70 11.94 2.31
N GLU A 14 -13.06 13.05 1.95
CA GLU A 14 -11.71 13.05 1.37
C GLU A 14 -10.67 12.49 2.33
N GLU A 15 -10.73 12.89 3.60
CA GLU A 15 -9.84 12.37 4.64
C GLU A 15 -10.05 10.86 4.81
N ALA A 16 -11.29 10.41 4.83
CA ALA A 16 -11.61 8.98 4.94
C ALA A 16 -11.10 8.20 3.73
N GLN A 17 -11.22 8.75 2.52
CA GLN A 17 -10.67 8.12 1.31
C GLN A 17 -9.15 8.00 1.38
N ILE A 18 -8.47 9.05 1.84
CA ILE A 18 -7.02 9.04 1.98
C ILE A 18 -6.58 8.01 3.02
N GLU A 19 -7.26 7.93 4.15
CA GLU A 19 -6.95 6.92 5.17
C GLU A 19 -7.16 5.49 4.66
N ARG A 20 -8.22 5.24 3.90
CA ARG A 20 -8.47 3.91 3.31
C ARG A 20 -7.36 3.51 2.36
N VAL A 21 -6.94 4.42 1.46
CA VAL A 21 -5.86 4.09 0.51
C VAL A 21 -4.52 3.94 1.23
N LYS A 22 -4.27 4.75 2.24
CA LYS A 22 -3.06 4.66 3.04
C LYS A 22 -2.96 3.30 3.74
N ASP A 23 -4.04 2.84 4.36
CA ASP A 23 -4.11 1.52 4.97
C ASP A 23 -3.88 0.42 3.94
N PHE A 24 -4.47 0.56 2.76
CA PHE A 24 -4.28 -0.38 1.65
C PHE A 24 -2.81 -0.43 1.22
N LEU A 25 -2.16 0.72 1.04
CA LEU A 25 -0.75 0.80 0.66
C LEU A 25 0.16 0.20 1.76
N CYS A 26 -0.15 0.50 3.01
CA CYS A 26 0.61 -0.04 4.15
C CYS A 26 0.49 -1.57 4.25
N SER A 27 -0.59 -2.14 3.76
CA SER A 27 -0.79 -3.60 3.79
C SER A 27 0.25 -4.36 2.96
N TYR A 28 0.87 -3.72 1.97
CA TYR A 28 1.94 -4.32 1.17
C TYR A 28 3.07 -4.84 2.05
N ARG A 29 3.51 -4.00 2.97
CA ARG A 29 4.65 -4.31 3.83
C ARG A 29 4.33 -5.45 4.79
N MET A 30 3.14 -5.43 5.36
CA MET A 30 2.67 -6.50 6.23
C MET A 30 2.62 -7.83 5.47
N CYS A 31 2.05 -7.83 4.26
CA CYS A 31 1.98 -9.03 3.43
C CYS A 31 3.36 -9.55 3.05
N ALA A 32 4.29 -8.65 2.72
CA ALA A 32 5.67 -9.01 2.39
C ALA A 32 6.37 -9.66 3.59
N GLN A 33 6.18 -9.09 4.78
CA GLN A 33 6.74 -9.63 6.02
C GLN A 33 6.15 -11.00 6.37
N MET A 34 4.84 -11.17 6.19
CA MET A 34 4.17 -12.45 6.43
C MET A 34 4.68 -13.53 5.48
N LEU A 35 4.89 -13.20 4.21
CA LEU A 35 5.47 -14.14 3.25
C LEU A 35 6.90 -14.52 3.62
N GLN A 36 7.70 -13.55 4.05
CA GLN A 36 9.07 -13.80 4.48
C GLN A 36 9.13 -14.71 5.71
N LEU A 37 8.26 -14.44 6.69
CA LEU A 37 8.15 -15.28 7.89
C LEU A 37 7.73 -16.69 7.51
N ARG A 38 6.80 -16.86 6.58
CA ARG A 38 6.34 -18.17 6.11
C ARG A 38 7.48 -18.95 5.44
N ARG A 39 8.28 -18.29 4.62
CA ARG A 39 9.47 -18.91 3.99
C ARG A 39 10.47 -19.37 5.04
N TYR A 40 10.70 -18.57 6.06
CA TYR A 40 11.58 -18.91 7.17
C TYR A 40 11.06 -20.12 7.93
N GLU A 41 9.79 -20.17 8.24
CA GLU A 41 9.15 -21.30 8.91
C GLU A 41 9.26 -22.57 8.08
N ARG A 42 9.06 -22.49 6.76
CA ARG A 42 9.25 -23.64 5.85
C ARG A 42 10.68 -24.18 5.91
N LYS A 43 11.67 -23.30 5.86
CA LYS A 43 13.08 -23.71 5.95
C LYS A 43 13.38 -24.43 7.26
N LYS A 44 12.81 -23.96 8.36
CA LYS A 44 12.96 -24.58 9.67
C LYS A 44 12.27 -25.95 9.75
N ARG A 45 11.12 -26.09 9.11
CA ARG A 45 10.25 -27.29 9.22
C ARG A 45 10.51 -28.34 8.14
N VAL A 46 11.41 -28.09 7.19
CA VAL A 46 11.76 -29.05 6.13
C VAL A 46 12.15 -30.43 6.68
N LEU A 47 12.57 -30.49 7.95
CA LEU A 47 12.96 -31.74 8.62
C LEU A 47 11.87 -32.31 9.54
N SER A 48 10.67 -31.71 9.61
CA SER A 48 9.60 -32.21 10.48
C SER A 48 8.44 -32.79 9.65
N GLU A 49 7.90 -33.93 10.08
CA GLU A 49 6.78 -34.60 9.42
C GLU A 49 5.48 -33.82 9.49
N GLU A 50 5.38 -32.85 10.40
CA GLU A 50 4.21 -31.97 10.57
C GLU A 50 4.11 -30.89 9.49
N TYR A 51 5.16 -30.70 8.71
CA TYR A 51 5.29 -29.62 7.73
C TYR A 51 4.20 -29.62 6.65
N GLU A 52 3.89 -30.77 6.07
CA GLU A 52 3.01 -30.84 4.90
C GLU A 52 1.56 -30.44 5.20
N TRP A 53 0.99 -30.95 6.30
CA TRP A 53 -0.41 -30.67 6.60
C TRP A 53 -0.65 -29.25 7.15
N GLU A 54 0.32 -28.69 7.91
CA GLU A 54 0.24 -27.30 8.35
C GLU A 54 0.32 -26.33 7.16
N THR A 55 1.15 -26.65 6.17
CA THR A 55 1.29 -25.84 4.96
C THR A 55 -0.02 -25.82 4.17
N ASP A 56 -0.72 -26.94 4.07
CA ASP A 56 -2.01 -27.03 3.40
C ASP A 56 -3.09 -26.21 4.09
N LEU A 57 -3.13 -26.22 5.44
CA LEU A 57 -4.07 -25.44 6.22
C LEU A 57 -3.83 -23.92 6.09
N LEU A 58 -2.57 -23.52 5.93
CA LEU A 58 -2.16 -22.12 5.92
C LEU A 58 -1.85 -21.60 4.51
N GLY A 59 -1.92 -22.48 3.50
CA GLY A 59 -1.60 -22.15 2.10
C GLY A 59 -2.44 -21.03 1.51
N GLY A 60 -3.71 -20.92 1.93
CA GLY A 60 -4.61 -19.85 1.51
C GLY A 60 -4.12 -18.45 1.91
N GLY A 61 -3.38 -18.35 3.00
CA GLY A 61 -2.80 -17.09 3.44
C GLY A 61 -1.75 -16.55 2.49
N GLU A 62 -0.90 -17.42 1.94
CA GLU A 62 0.14 -17.01 0.99
C GLU A 62 -0.44 -16.46 -0.30
N ALA A 63 -1.46 -17.11 -0.85
CA ALA A 63 -2.12 -16.65 -2.05
C ALA A 63 -2.75 -15.28 -1.84
N TYR A 64 -3.38 -15.07 -0.69
CA TYR A 64 -3.96 -13.78 -0.30
C TYR A 64 -2.90 -12.68 -0.22
N TRP A 65 -1.78 -12.95 0.46
CA TRP A 65 -0.72 -11.96 0.64
C TRP A 65 -0.06 -11.58 -0.68
N ARG A 66 0.19 -12.56 -1.56
CA ARG A 66 0.74 -12.31 -2.90
C ARG A 66 -0.22 -11.50 -3.76
N ALA A 67 -1.51 -11.84 -3.73
CA ALA A 67 -2.52 -11.11 -4.46
C ALA A 67 -2.62 -9.66 -3.99
N ARG A 68 -2.58 -9.44 -2.68
CA ARG A 68 -2.62 -8.09 -2.11
C ARG A 68 -1.40 -7.27 -2.55
N MET A 69 -0.21 -7.87 -2.52
CA MET A 69 1.01 -7.19 -2.97
C MET A 69 0.92 -6.78 -4.44
N LEU A 70 0.39 -7.65 -5.29
CA LEU A 70 0.19 -7.34 -6.71
C LEU A 70 -0.84 -6.23 -6.90
N GLU A 71 -1.91 -6.23 -6.12
CA GLU A 71 -2.94 -5.18 -6.18
C GLU A 71 -2.35 -3.81 -5.82
N VAL A 72 -1.54 -3.74 -4.77
CA VAL A 72 -0.89 -2.48 -4.35
C VAL A 72 0.05 -1.99 -5.44
N ARG A 73 0.91 -2.86 -5.98
CA ARG A 73 1.82 -2.50 -7.08
C ARG A 73 1.06 -2.01 -8.30
N SER A 74 0.01 -2.72 -8.68
CA SER A 74 -0.83 -2.36 -9.82
C SER A 74 -1.48 -1.00 -9.65
N LEU A 75 -1.94 -0.69 -8.44
CA LEU A 75 -2.53 0.62 -8.15
C LEU A 75 -1.50 1.75 -8.33
N ILE A 76 -0.31 1.59 -7.77
CA ILE A 76 0.77 2.57 -7.90
C ILE A 76 1.18 2.72 -9.36
N GLU A 77 1.33 1.62 -10.09
CA GLU A 77 1.70 1.64 -11.51
C GLU A 77 0.68 2.37 -12.38
N SER A 78 -0.58 2.39 -11.98
CA SER A 78 -1.65 3.08 -12.72
C SER A 78 -1.61 4.60 -12.59
N MET A 79 -0.80 5.15 -11.69
CA MET A 79 -0.65 6.59 -11.52
C MET A 79 0.06 7.21 -12.74
N ARG A 80 -0.37 8.42 -13.11
CA ARG A 80 0.20 9.13 -14.26
C ARG A 80 1.39 10.02 -13.90
N ASN A 81 1.36 10.65 -12.72
CA ASN A 81 2.44 11.55 -12.31
C ASN A 81 3.63 10.73 -11.82
N GLY A 82 4.76 10.85 -12.53
CA GLY A 82 5.97 10.08 -12.25
C GLY A 82 6.58 10.34 -10.89
N ARG A 83 6.59 11.59 -10.43
CA ARG A 83 7.14 11.97 -9.13
C ARG A 83 6.32 11.39 -7.97
N GLU A 84 5.00 11.51 -8.07
CA GLU A 84 4.08 10.98 -7.09
C GLU A 84 4.15 9.45 -7.06
N LYS A 85 4.17 8.83 -8.22
CA LYS A 85 4.31 7.38 -8.38
C LYS A 85 5.57 6.85 -7.72
N LEU A 86 6.73 7.48 -7.99
CA LEU A 86 8.01 7.09 -7.42
C LEU A 86 8.05 7.30 -5.91
N MET A 87 7.44 8.39 -5.40
CA MET A 87 7.36 8.62 -3.97
C MET A 87 6.62 7.48 -3.26
N LEU A 88 5.47 7.07 -3.79
CA LEU A 88 4.71 5.95 -3.23
C LEU A 88 5.46 4.64 -3.35
N TYR A 89 6.13 4.42 -4.47
CA TYR A 89 6.94 3.22 -4.69
C TYR A 89 8.07 3.12 -3.65
N TYR A 90 8.88 4.17 -3.49
CA TYR A 90 9.98 4.14 -2.53
C TYR A 90 9.50 3.99 -1.10
N HIS A 91 8.44 4.68 -0.75
CA HIS A 91 7.96 4.68 0.64
C HIS A 91 7.21 3.39 0.99
N TYR A 92 6.23 2.97 0.18
CA TYR A 92 5.35 1.83 0.51
C TYR A 92 5.86 0.49 0.01
N ILE A 93 6.50 0.44 -1.14
CA ILE A 93 7.02 -0.81 -1.70
C ILE A 93 8.41 -1.12 -1.16
N ARG A 94 9.32 -0.17 -1.23
CA ARG A 94 10.70 -0.35 -0.79
C ARG A 94 10.91 -0.10 0.71
N GLY A 95 9.96 0.51 1.38
CA GLY A 95 10.03 0.75 2.82
C GLY A 95 10.96 1.88 3.24
N GLU A 96 11.26 2.81 2.33
CA GLU A 96 12.08 3.97 2.65
C GLU A 96 11.27 5.00 3.42
N SER A 97 11.94 5.77 4.30
CA SER A 97 11.30 6.93 4.93
C SER A 97 10.95 7.98 3.87
N ILE A 98 10.00 8.86 4.17
CA ILE A 98 9.65 9.95 3.25
C ILE A 98 10.86 10.84 2.99
N GLU A 99 11.66 11.14 4.02
CA GLU A 99 12.89 11.94 3.89
C GLU A 99 13.90 11.26 2.97
N HIS A 100 14.12 9.95 3.14
CA HIS A 100 15.07 9.21 2.30
C HIS A 100 14.56 9.10 0.86
N ALA A 101 13.27 8.86 0.69
CA ALA A 101 12.67 8.86 -0.66
C ALA A 101 12.83 10.22 -1.33
N ALA A 102 12.63 11.31 -0.58
CA ALA A 102 12.85 12.67 -1.09
C ALA A 102 14.30 12.85 -1.55
N ASP A 103 15.28 12.41 -0.76
CA ASP A 103 16.70 12.48 -1.12
C ASP A 103 16.97 11.71 -2.42
N LEU A 104 16.43 10.52 -2.55
CA LEU A 104 16.59 9.69 -3.76
C LEU A 104 15.98 10.35 -5.00
N LEU A 105 14.92 11.12 -4.82
CA LEU A 105 14.24 11.83 -5.91
C LEU A 105 14.79 13.23 -6.16
N GLY A 106 15.75 13.68 -5.35
CA GLY A 106 16.32 15.01 -5.47
C GLY A 106 15.45 16.13 -4.93
N PHE A 107 14.57 15.84 -3.95
CA PHE A 107 13.69 16.82 -3.34
C PHE A 107 14.21 17.24 -1.96
N SER A 108 13.84 18.46 -1.52
CA SER A 108 13.97 18.82 -0.12
C SER A 108 12.95 18.00 0.70
N ARG A 109 13.16 17.90 2.02
CA ARG A 109 12.23 17.21 2.91
C ARG A 109 10.82 17.78 2.82
N ARG A 110 10.72 19.10 2.82
CA ARG A 110 9.42 19.80 2.71
C ARG A 110 8.70 19.43 1.42
N THR A 111 9.43 19.45 0.29
CA THR A 111 8.90 19.04 -1.00
C THR A 111 8.50 17.56 -0.99
N GLY A 112 9.33 16.72 -0.36
CA GLY A 112 9.04 15.28 -0.22
C GLY A 112 7.71 15.02 0.46
N TYR A 113 7.44 15.67 1.59
CA TYR A 113 6.16 15.53 2.31
C TYR A 113 4.98 16.05 1.48
N ARG A 114 5.20 17.15 0.75
CA ARG A 114 4.16 17.71 -0.14
C ARG A 114 3.83 16.75 -1.28
N VAL A 115 4.86 16.19 -1.92
CA VAL A 115 4.68 15.22 -3.01
C VAL A 115 3.96 13.97 -2.49
N HIS A 116 4.35 13.48 -1.31
CA HIS A 116 3.69 12.33 -0.67
C HIS A 116 2.20 12.59 -0.44
N SER A 117 1.86 13.75 0.11
CA SER A 117 0.46 14.12 0.35
C SER A 117 -0.35 14.20 -0.93
N ARG A 118 0.22 14.80 -1.98
CA ARG A 118 -0.40 14.87 -3.31
C ARG A 118 -0.58 13.50 -3.93
N ALA A 119 0.42 12.64 -3.75
CA ALA A 119 0.37 11.27 -4.26
C ALA A 119 -0.76 10.46 -3.60
N LEU A 120 -0.90 10.58 -2.27
CA LEU A 120 -2.00 9.93 -1.55
C LEU A 120 -3.35 10.44 -2.02
N PHE A 121 -3.48 11.73 -2.21
CA PHE A 121 -4.71 12.34 -2.71
C PHE A 121 -5.06 11.79 -4.10
N ALA A 122 -4.11 11.80 -5.01
CA ALA A 122 -4.30 11.31 -6.38
C ALA A 122 -4.65 9.82 -6.43
N VAL A 123 -3.91 8.98 -5.69
CA VAL A 123 -4.13 7.54 -5.69
C VAL A 123 -5.43 7.15 -4.99
N SER A 124 -5.92 7.99 -4.06
CA SER A 124 -7.19 7.70 -3.38
C SER A 124 -8.37 7.63 -4.35
N PHE A 125 -8.40 8.47 -5.37
CA PHE A 125 -9.44 8.43 -6.40
C PHE A 125 -9.37 7.16 -7.24
N LEU A 126 -8.17 6.73 -7.61
CA LEU A 126 -7.96 5.49 -8.35
C LEU A 126 -8.40 4.28 -7.54
N TYR A 127 -8.07 4.29 -6.26
CA TYR A 127 -8.45 3.22 -5.33
C TYR A 127 -9.97 3.12 -5.17
N GLU A 128 -10.63 4.25 -4.92
CA GLU A 128 -12.08 4.29 -4.76
C GLU A 128 -12.81 3.85 -6.03
N ARG A 129 -12.29 4.23 -7.20
CA ARG A 129 -12.82 3.78 -8.49
C ARG A 129 -12.76 2.26 -8.63
N ARG A 130 -11.64 1.66 -8.24
CA ARG A 130 -11.47 0.20 -8.28
C ARG A 130 -12.41 -0.51 -7.32
N ARG A 131 -12.61 0.05 -6.14
CA ARG A 131 -13.54 -0.51 -5.15
C ARG A 131 -14.97 -0.52 -5.69
N LYS A 132 -15.41 0.57 -6.29
CA LYS A 132 -16.76 0.68 -6.88
C LYS A 132 -16.97 -0.32 -8.01
N ASN A 133 -15.96 -0.55 -8.83
CA ASN A 133 -16.06 -1.47 -9.95
C ASN A 133 -16.12 -2.94 -9.51
N ARG A 134 -15.71 -3.25 -8.29
CA ARG A 134 -15.77 -4.61 -7.72
C ARG A 134 -17.08 -4.91 -7.01
N GLU A 135 -17.82 -3.88 -6.65
CA GLU A 135 -19.16 -3.99 -6.11
C GLU A 135 -20.18 -4.01 -7.25
#